data_0801aa59a8120b8905364d54aaedaf0c
#
_entry.id   0801aa59a8120b8905364d54aaedaf0c
#
_cell.length_a   1.000
_cell.length_b   1.000
_cell.length_c   1.000
_cell.angle_alpha   90.00
_cell.angle_beta   90.00
_cell.angle_gamma   90.00
#
_symmetry.space_group_name_H-M   'P 1'
#
loop_
_entity.id
_entity.type
_entity.pdbx_description
1 polymer ?
#
loop_
_entity_poly.entity_id
_entity_poly.type
_entity_poly.pdbx_seq_one_letter_code
_entity_poly.pdbx_strand_id
1 'polypeptide(L)'
;MKKILFILIGFFSITSFFYFSNYSNEIKIKKTFIIAYDLLTFKKQQYQSLHSQIKQNLLLSKFGELKLDLIKLNERDFYKPLGYLEIINNEIIYLAANGELLSINNKFQKKKIKNNLVSYFNNELKADDLYVELFNPYAVNPIRDLLYHNGFLYVVFFNIEKINNELRLSSSVLKGKFNSDYIDFKYFFKPNSYFVKNLNTASLLDLTHTGGRIVVDKNENFFIATPDYGLKNKINTKKNIFGKVLKIKSKDNYEIISMGHRNPQGFYHDKEKDIFIESEHGPSGGDEINLIKKDRNYGWPTVSSGVGDGETIYHNHEKQGFEAPVYTWPIYNPGISQIIKIEKSSKSNFRDLYMVASLSGHNEYYGNHLYLFSINKNQTILKDKIFIGDRVRDLIYDKINDRVILTLEDQESIGIINLNNKK
;
A
#
# COMPACT_ATOMS: atom_id res chain seq x y z
N MET A 1 -29.35 -30.19 21.35
CA MET A 1 -28.36 -30.74 22.30
C MET A 1 -27.00 -31.04 21.67
N LYS A 2 -26.87 -31.77 20.55
CA LYS A 2 -25.56 -32.08 19.96
C LYS A 2 -24.72 -30.83 19.55
N LYS A 3 -25.31 -29.73 19.07
CA LYS A 3 -24.62 -28.50 18.73
C LYS A 3 -24.04 -27.74 19.94
N ILE A 4 -24.73 -27.81 21.09
CA ILE A 4 -24.28 -27.15 22.34
C ILE A 4 -23.10 -27.96 22.93
N LEU A 5 -23.12 -29.27 22.80
CA LEU A 5 -22.03 -30.13 23.27
C LEU A 5 -20.71 -29.92 22.48
N PHE A 6 -20.78 -29.68 21.16
CA PHE A 6 -19.61 -29.35 20.34
C PHE A 6 -19.02 -27.98 20.69
N ILE A 7 -19.85 -27.01 21.04
CA ILE A 7 -19.41 -25.67 21.49
C ILE A 7 -18.74 -25.78 22.86
N LEU A 8 -19.28 -26.58 23.77
CA LEU A 8 -18.70 -26.80 25.11
C LEU A 8 -17.39 -27.59 25.08
N ILE A 9 -17.25 -28.59 24.23
CA ILE A 9 -15.99 -29.35 24.04
C ILE A 9 -14.92 -28.44 23.40
N GLY A 10 -15.30 -27.60 22.44
CA GLY A 10 -14.42 -26.57 21.90
C GLY A 10 -13.96 -25.58 22.97
N PHE A 11 -14.83 -25.15 23.88
CA PHE A 11 -14.50 -24.24 24.96
C PHE A 11 -13.55 -24.87 26.00
N PHE A 12 -13.73 -26.14 26.36
CA PHE A 12 -12.89 -26.85 27.35
C PHE A 12 -11.48 -27.20 26.83
N SER A 13 -11.36 -27.53 25.55
CA SER A 13 -10.04 -27.73 24.93
C SER A 13 -9.25 -26.45 24.79
N ILE A 14 -9.92 -25.32 24.71
CA ILE A 14 -9.33 -23.98 24.57
C ILE A 14 -8.89 -23.45 25.93
N THR A 15 -9.66 -23.66 27.01
CA THR A 15 -9.28 -23.20 28.37
C THR A 15 -8.07 -23.95 28.93
N SER A 16 -7.88 -25.23 28.60
CA SER A 16 -6.67 -25.98 28.99
C SER A 16 -5.41 -25.56 28.20
N PHE A 17 -5.56 -24.98 27.03
CA PHE A 17 -4.46 -24.43 26.23
C PHE A 17 -3.98 -23.07 26.76
N PHE A 18 -4.88 -22.30 27.43
CA PHE A 18 -4.56 -20.98 27.99
C PHE A 18 -3.56 -20.99 29.14
N TYR A 19 -3.39 -22.11 29.82
CA TYR A 19 -2.53 -22.19 31.02
C TYR A 19 -1.02 -22.33 30.67
N PHE A 20 -0.67 -22.57 29.40
CA PHE A 20 0.73 -22.85 29.00
C PHE A 20 1.28 -21.98 27.87
N SER A 21 0.65 -20.83 27.55
CA SER A 21 1.04 -20.11 26.33
C SER A 21 1.72 -18.77 26.56
N ASN A 22 2.87 -18.58 25.90
CA ASN A 22 3.49 -17.29 25.65
C ASN A 22 2.54 -16.36 24.87
N TYR A 23 2.68 -15.05 25.02
CA TYR A 23 1.85 -13.99 24.42
C TYR A 23 1.59 -14.16 22.90
N SER A 24 2.55 -14.71 22.14
CA SER A 24 2.39 -15.03 20.71
C SER A 24 1.29 -16.07 20.42
N ASN A 25 1.09 -17.01 21.36
CA ASN A 25 0.03 -18.00 21.24
C ASN A 25 -1.35 -17.40 21.57
N GLU A 26 -1.41 -16.42 22.45
CA GLU A 26 -2.65 -15.69 22.77
C GLU A 26 -3.20 -14.95 21.54
N ILE A 27 -2.33 -14.31 20.75
CA ILE A 27 -2.72 -13.64 19.51
C ILE A 27 -3.19 -14.68 18.47
N LYS A 28 -2.49 -15.81 18.32
CA LYS A 28 -2.93 -16.90 17.43
C LYS A 28 -4.29 -17.45 17.81
N ILE A 29 -4.54 -17.61 19.10
CA ILE A 29 -5.82 -18.08 19.62
C ILE A 29 -6.91 -17.03 19.39
N LYS A 30 -6.66 -15.76 19.72
CA LYS A 30 -7.60 -14.66 19.43
C LYS A 30 -7.91 -14.59 17.93
N LYS A 31 -6.90 -14.75 17.07
CA LYS A 31 -7.06 -14.83 15.61
C LYS A 31 -8.00 -15.95 15.19
N THR A 32 -7.80 -17.15 15.73
CA THR A 32 -8.65 -18.32 15.44
C THR A 32 -10.08 -18.10 15.93
N PHE A 33 -10.26 -17.49 17.10
CA PHE A 33 -11.59 -17.18 17.66
C PHE A 33 -12.34 -16.13 16.86
N ILE A 34 -11.68 -15.06 16.44
CA ILE A 34 -12.31 -14.01 15.63
C ILE A 34 -12.68 -14.56 14.26
N ILE A 35 -11.79 -15.34 13.65
CA ILE A 35 -12.09 -16.02 12.37
C ILE A 35 -13.27 -17.00 12.55
N ALA A 36 -13.29 -17.79 13.62
CA ALA A 36 -14.39 -18.71 13.90
C ALA A 36 -15.69 -17.96 14.21
N TYR A 37 -15.64 -16.88 14.97
CA TYR A 37 -16.79 -16.04 15.29
C TYR A 37 -17.34 -15.36 14.03
N ASP A 38 -16.45 -14.79 13.19
CA ASP A 38 -16.83 -14.17 11.92
C ASP A 38 -17.40 -15.20 10.93
N LEU A 39 -16.82 -16.40 10.86
CA LEU A 39 -17.34 -17.51 10.06
C LEU A 39 -18.72 -18.00 10.53
N LEU A 40 -18.97 -18.00 11.84
CA LEU A 40 -20.23 -18.42 12.43
C LEU A 40 -21.32 -17.34 12.35
N THR A 41 -20.92 -16.07 12.40
CA THR A 41 -21.82 -14.91 12.36
C THR A 41 -22.05 -14.37 10.96
N PHE A 42 -21.10 -14.56 10.05
CA PHE A 42 -21.25 -14.21 8.65
C PHE A 42 -22.11 -15.26 7.96
N LYS A 43 -23.40 -14.98 7.87
CA LYS A 43 -24.33 -15.87 7.17
C LYS A 43 -23.86 -16.02 5.72
N LYS A 44 -23.67 -17.27 5.28
CA LYS A 44 -23.34 -17.67 3.89
C LYS A 44 -24.20 -16.91 2.83
N GLN A 45 -25.42 -16.53 3.22
CA GLN A 45 -26.34 -15.70 2.45
C GLN A 45 -25.83 -14.26 2.22
N GLN A 46 -25.13 -13.64 3.18
CA GLN A 46 -24.61 -12.28 3.03
C GLN A 46 -23.43 -12.25 2.04
N TYR A 47 -22.57 -13.26 2.10
CA TYR A 47 -21.46 -13.41 1.15
C TYR A 47 -21.94 -13.66 -0.29
N GLN A 48 -22.92 -14.56 -0.47
CA GLN A 48 -23.52 -14.80 -1.80
C GLN A 48 -24.25 -13.58 -2.33
N SER A 49 -24.89 -12.77 -1.48
CA SER A 49 -25.50 -11.51 -1.88
C SER A 49 -24.43 -10.46 -2.25
N LEU A 50 -23.33 -10.39 -1.53
CA LEU A 50 -22.21 -9.50 -1.81
C LEU A 50 -21.56 -9.81 -3.16
N HIS A 51 -21.28 -11.09 -3.44
CA HIS A 51 -20.75 -11.53 -4.74
C HIS A 51 -21.71 -11.29 -5.90
N SER A 52 -23.02 -11.47 -5.69
CA SER A 52 -24.01 -11.17 -6.71
C SER A 52 -24.13 -9.67 -7.02
N GLN A 53 -23.91 -8.82 -6.01
CA GLN A 53 -23.92 -7.36 -6.16
C GLN A 53 -22.71 -6.85 -6.93
N ILE A 54 -21.52 -7.44 -6.71
CA ILE A 54 -20.32 -7.12 -7.49
C ILE A 54 -20.51 -7.50 -8.96
N LYS A 55 -21.16 -8.63 -9.26
CA LYS A 55 -21.54 -8.98 -10.63
C LYS A 55 -22.43 -7.95 -11.31
N GLN A 56 -23.16 -7.14 -10.52
CA GLN A 56 -23.98 -6.02 -10.99
C GLN A 56 -23.26 -4.67 -10.90
N ASN A 57 -21.96 -4.66 -10.55
CA ASN A 57 -21.16 -3.44 -10.31
C ASN A 57 -21.74 -2.53 -9.21
N LEU A 58 -22.50 -3.11 -8.27
CA LEU A 58 -23.09 -2.39 -7.14
C LEU A 58 -22.27 -2.63 -5.89
N LEU A 59 -21.82 -1.55 -5.25
CA LEU A 59 -21.07 -1.57 -4.00
C LEU A 59 -21.95 -1.04 -2.87
N LEU A 60 -21.89 -1.69 -1.71
CA LEU A 60 -22.64 -1.28 -0.54
C LEU A 60 -21.74 -0.62 0.49
N SER A 61 -22.20 0.50 1.03
CA SER A 61 -21.61 1.22 2.14
C SER A 61 -22.68 1.72 3.08
N LYS A 62 -22.35 1.93 4.35
CA LYS A 62 -23.21 2.63 5.32
C LYS A 62 -23.52 4.07 4.90
N PHE A 63 -22.72 4.64 4.01
CA PHE A 63 -22.87 6.00 3.48
C PHE A 63 -23.71 6.05 2.21
N GLY A 64 -24.13 4.90 1.66
CA GLY A 64 -24.98 4.79 0.49
C GLY A 64 -24.53 3.71 -0.49
N GLU A 65 -25.37 3.45 -1.49
CA GLU A 65 -25.06 2.56 -2.60
C GLU A 65 -24.17 3.29 -3.60
N LEU A 66 -23.15 2.60 -4.10
CA LEU A 66 -22.19 3.11 -5.07
C LEU A 66 -22.15 2.19 -6.29
N LYS A 67 -21.88 2.78 -7.45
CA LYS A 67 -21.68 2.02 -8.69
C LYS A 67 -20.20 2.03 -9.05
N LEU A 68 -19.68 0.85 -9.41
CA LEU A 68 -18.33 0.67 -9.94
C LEU A 68 -18.39 0.56 -11.46
N ASP A 69 -17.89 1.57 -12.14
CA ASP A 69 -17.69 1.53 -13.58
C ASP A 69 -16.27 1.05 -13.91
N LEU A 70 -16.10 0.24 -14.96
CA LEU A 70 -14.83 -0.40 -15.29
C LEU A 70 -14.29 0.05 -16.65
N ILE A 71 -13.02 0.40 -16.71
CA ILE A 71 -12.26 0.63 -17.93
C ILE A 71 -11.23 -0.49 -18.05
N LYS A 72 -11.44 -1.42 -19.01
CA LYS A 72 -10.48 -2.50 -19.28
C LYS A 72 -9.19 -1.95 -19.87
N LEU A 73 -8.05 -2.40 -19.37
CA LEU A 73 -6.74 -1.94 -19.84
C LEU A 73 -6.25 -2.68 -21.09
N ASN A 74 -6.88 -3.78 -21.50
CA ASN A 74 -6.60 -4.55 -22.73
C ASN A 74 -5.12 -4.94 -22.92
N GLU A 75 -4.46 -5.41 -21.90
CA GLU A 75 -3.05 -5.75 -21.97
C GLU A 75 -2.88 -7.27 -21.81
N ARG A 76 -2.59 -7.93 -22.94
CA ARG A 76 -2.41 -9.39 -22.99
C ARG A 76 -1.05 -9.89 -22.50
N ASP A 77 -0.11 -8.97 -22.16
CA ASP A 77 1.30 -9.34 -22.01
C ASP A 77 1.88 -9.10 -20.60
N PHE A 78 1.06 -8.83 -19.58
CA PHE A 78 1.60 -8.51 -18.25
C PHE A 78 1.11 -9.47 -17.16
N TYR A 79 2.08 -10.01 -16.45
CA TYR A 79 1.87 -10.63 -15.15
C TYR A 79 1.34 -9.57 -14.17
N LYS A 80 0.04 -9.58 -13.90
CA LYS A 80 -0.73 -8.69 -13.02
C LYS A 80 -0.43 -7.19 -13.20
N PRO A 81 -1.37 -6.38 -13.67
CA PRO A 81 -1.19 -4.97 -13.96
C PRO A 81 -1.03 -4.19 -12.66
N LEU A 82 0.21 -4.03 -12.22
CA LEU A 82 0.56 -3.03 -11.23
C LEU A 82 0.51 -1.67 -11.93
N GLY A 83 -0.28 -0.74 -11.41
CA GLY A 83 -0.38 0.58 -12.00
C GLY A 83 -0.68 1.66 -10.98
N TYR A 84 -0.29 2.87 -11.32
CA TYR A 84 -0.41 4.07 -10.50
C TYR A 84 -1.16 5.15 -11.27
N LEU A 85 -1.88 5.97 -10.55
CA LEU A 85 -2.87 6.88 -11.12
C LEU A 85 -2.57 8.33 -10.76
N GLU A 86 -2.88 9.22 -11.70
CA GLU A 86 -2.98 10.66 -11.48
C GLU A 86 -4.10 11.27 -12.32
N ILE A 87 -4.47 12.51 -12.01
CA ILE A 87 -5.44 13.27 -12.79
C ILE A 87 -4.77 14.54 -13.29
N ILE A 88 -4.71 14.69 -14.60
CA ILE A 88 -4.15 15.88 -15.25
C ILE A 88 -5.14 16.39 -16.30
N ASN A 89 -5.51 17.67 -16.20
CA ASN A 89 -6.43 18.31 -17.14
C ASN A 89 -7.74 17.53 -17.35
N ASN A 90 -8.27 16.94 -16.27
CA ASN A 90 -9.48 16.12 -16.27
C ASN A 90 -9.36 14.77 -17.05
N GLU A 91 -8.14 14.34 -17.34
CA GLU A 91 -7.82 13.01 -17.88
C GLU A 91 -7.18 12.15 -16.80
N ILE A 92 -7.46 10.84 -16.84
CA ILE A 92 -6.79 9.86 -15.98
C ILE A 92 -5.45 9.52 -16.62
N ILE A 93 -4.38 9.71 -15.89
CA ILE A 93 -3.05 9.26 -16.26
C ILE A 93 -2.79 7.96 -15.52
N TYR A 94 -2.50 6.90 -16.29
CA TYR A 94 -2.18 5.59 -15.77
C TYR A 94 -0.75 5.23 -16.14
N LEU A 95 0.07 4.93 -15.14
CA LEU A 95 1.44 4.45 -15.29
C LEU A 95 1.51 2.99 -14.87
N ALA A 96 1.67 2.11 -15.83
CA ALA A 96 1.92 0.69 -15.57
C ALA A 96 3.31 0.47 -14.95
N ALA A 97 3.46 -0.55 -14.13
CA ALA A 97 4.71 -0.82 -13.42
C ALA A 97 5.91 -1.15 -14.33
N ASN A 98 5.66 -1.48 -15.60
CA ASN A 98 6.68 -1.66 -16.64
C ASN A 98 7.12 -0.36 -17.34
N GLY A 99 6.51 0.79 -16.99
CA GLY A 99 6.83 2.10 -17.58
C GLY A 99 5.92 2.54 -18.74
N GLU A 100 4.92 1.74 -19.10
CA GLU A 100 3.91 2.19 -20.06
C GLU A 100 3.04 3.29 -19.46
N LEU A 101 2.86 4.39 -20.19
CA LEU A 101 2.11 5.55 -19.72
C LEU A 101 0.92 5.81 -20.66
N LEU A 102 -0.28 5.87 -20.10
CA LEU A 102 -1.52 6.11 -20.82
C LEU A 102 -2.20 7.38 -20.30
N SER A 103 -2.78 8.17 -21.20
CA SER A 103 -3.81 9.16 -20.90
C SER A 103 -5.17 8.61 -21.32
N ILE A 104 -6.18 8.75 -20.45
CA ILE A 104 -7.53 8.26 -20.66
C ILE A 104 -8.49 9.44 -20.48
N ASN A 105 -9.14 9.82 -21.53
CA ASN A 105 -10.07 10.95 -21.53
C ASN A 105 -11.44 10.59 -20.94
N ASN A 106 -12.33 11.57 -20.79
CA ASN A 106 -13.68 11.38 -20.25
C ASN A 106 -14.62 10.49 -21.10
N LYS A 107 -14.23 10.17 -22.34
CA LYS A 107 -14.91 9.19 -23.19
C LYS A 107 -14.28 7.80 -23.09
N PHE A 108 -13.35 7.63 -22.12
CA PHE A 108 -12.58 6.40 -21.90
C PHE A 108 -11.70 5.97 -23.09
N GLN A 109 -11.36 6.90 -23.96
CA GLN A 109 -10.42 6.67 -25.04
C GLN A 109 -9.01 6.78 -24.51
N LYS A 110 -8.17 5.81 -24.83
CA LYS A 110 -6.79 5.68 -24.36
C LYS A 110 -5.83 6.23 -25.40
N LYS A 111 -4.85 7.00 -24.94
CA LYS A 111 -3.72 7.48 -25.73
C LYS A 111 -2.43 7.11 -25.01
N LYS A 112 -1.53 6.44 -25.71
CA LYS A 112 -0.19 6.15 -25.19
C LYS A 112 0.67 7.41 -25.22
N ILE A 113 1.34 7.71 -24.09
CA ILE A 113 2.32 8.79 -23.96
C ILE A 113 3.70 8.16 -24.04
N LYS A 114 4.48 8.53 -25.04
CA LYS A 114 5.86 8.04 -25.20
C LYS A 114 6.75 8.59 -24.08
N ASN A 115 7.71 7.79 -23.61
CA ASN A 115 8.63 8.18 -22.56
C ASN A 115 9.91 7.33 -22.59
N ASN A 116 10.90 7.71 -21.77
CA ASN A 116 12.17 7.01 -21.66
C ASN A 116 12.34 6.22 -20.34
N LEU A 117 11.26 5.94 -19.61
CA LEU A 117 11.33 5.27 -18.29
C LEU A 117 12.07 3.93 -18.36
N VAL A 118 11.80 3.13 -19.40
CA VAL A 118 12.42 1.80 -19.56
C VAL A 118 13.95 1.86 -19.61
N SER A 119 14.54 2.99 -20.04
CA SER A 119 16.00 3.16 -20.06
C SER A 119 16.64 3.23 -18.67
N TYR A 120 15.83 3.49 -17.62
CA TYR A 120 16.27 3.49 -16.23
C TYR A 120 16.10 2.13 -15.55
N PHE A 121 15.36 1.22 -16.16
CA PHE A 121 15.15 -0.13 -15.66
C PHE A 121 16.25 -1.01 -16.23
N ASN A 122 17.13 -1.50 -15.38
CA ASN A 122 18.35 -2.17 -15.84
C ASN A 122 18.01 -3.48 -16.59
N ASN A 123 18.08 -3.42 -17.92
CA ASN A 123 17.82 -4.54 -18.83
C ASN A 123 18.93 -5.62 -18.81
N GLU A 124 20.04 -5.38 -18.10
CA GLU A 124 21.16 -6.32 -18.00
C GLU A 124 20.97 -7.37 -16.89
N LEU A 125 19.96 -7.18 -16.03
CA LEU A 125 19.64 -8.15 -15.00
C LEU A 125 18.99 -9.35 -15.62
N LYS A 126 19.70 -10.48 -15.60
CA LYS A 126 19.13 -11.80 -15.93
C LYS A 126 18.35 -12.33 -14.73
N ALA A 127 17.36 -13.15 -14.98
CA ALA A 127 16.61 -13.85 -13.93
C ALA A 127 17.54 -14.55 -12.93
N ASP A 128 18.64 -15.12 -13.40
CA ASP A 128 19.68 -15.80 -12.61
C ASP A 128 20.46 -14.84 -11.68
N ASP A 129 20.62 -13.57 -12.05
CA ASP A 129 21.33 -12.58 -11.23
C ASP A 129 20.57 -12.23 -9.93
N LEU A 130 19.27 -12.35 -9.96
CA LEU A 130 18.42 -12.03 -8.81
C LEU A 130 18.17 -13.25 -7.90
N TYR A 131 18.71 -14.43 -8.24
CA TYR A 131 18.37 -15.69 -7.57
C TYR A 131 16.86 -15.81 -7.32
N VAL A 132 16.17 -16.03 -8.42
CA VAL A 132 14.71 -15.92 -8.46
C VAL A 132 14.06 -17.25 -8.07
N GLU A 133 14.20 -17.69 -6.82
CA GLU A 133 13.05 -18.27 -6.14
C GLU A 133 11.86 -17.28 -6.13
N LEU A 134 12.11 -16.20 -6.68
CA LEU A 134 11.46 -14.91 -6.73
C LEU A 134 10.98 -14.60 -8.14
N PHE A 135 10.42 -15.55 -8.84
CA PHE A 135 9.46 -15.23 -9.90
C PHE A 135 8.18 -14.68 -9.25
N ASN A 136 8.40 -13.70 -8.37
CA ASN A 136 7.36 -12.80 -7.99
C ASN A 136 7.34 -11.67 -9.03
N PRO A 137 6.34 -11.61 -9.91
CA PRO A 137 6.24 -10.56 -10.93
C PRO A 137 6.27 -9.15 -10.33
N TYR A 138 5.97 -9.02 -9.05
CA TYR A 138 6.08 -7.76 -8.30
C TYR A 138 7.53 -7.28 -8.12
N ALA A 139 8.50 -8.18 -8.12
CA ALA A 139 9.91 -7.85 -7.97
C ALA A 139 10.53 -7.31 -9.27
N VAL A 140 10.01 -7.72 -10.42
CA VAL A 140 10.53 -7.33 -11.74
C VAL A 140 10.01 -5.96 -12.18
N ASN A 141 8.85 -5.55 -11.69
CA ASN A 141 8.25 -4.27 -12.03
C ASN A 141 8.74 -3.18 -11.08
N PRO A 142 9.62 -2.27 -11.50
CA PRO A 142 10.33 -1.38 -10.58
C PRO A 142 9.50 -0.20 -10.08
N ILE A 143 8.45 0.22 -10.77
CA ILE A 143 7.67 1.41 -10.43
C ILE A 143 6.85 1.20 -9.15
N ARG A 144 6.83 2.24 -8.30
CA ARG A 144 6.19 2.19 -6.98
C ARG A 144 5.21 3.32 -6.73
N ASP A 145 5.31 4.43 -7.48
CA ASP A 145 4.37 5.54 -7.36
C ASP A 145 4.45 6.49 -8.55
N LEU A 146 3.38 7.25 -8.73
CA LEU A 146 3.27 8.35 -9.69
C LEU A 146 2.70 9.57 -8.95
N LEU A 147 3.32 10.73 -9.13
CA LEU A 147 2.85 11.99 -8.59
C LEU A 147 2.89 13.07 -9.68
N TYR A 148 1.79 13.78 -9.88
CA TYR A 148 1.77 15.01 -10.67
C TYR A 148 1.85 16.23 -9.78
N HIS A 149 2.83 17.10 -10.04
CA HIS A 149 2.98 18.34 -9.29
C HIS A 149 3.59 19.44 -10.16
N ASN A 150 2.94 20.61 -10.20
CA ASN A 150 3.41 21.82 -10.88
C ASN A 150 3.89 21.60 -12.33
N GLY A 151 3.12 20.85 -13.12
CA GLY A 151 3.43 20.60 -14.54
C GLY A 151 4.44 19.47 -14.78
N PHE A 152 4.84 18.74 -13.73
CA PHE A 152 5.78 17.63 -13.84
C PHE A 152 5.17 16.35 -13.27
N LEU A 153 5.55 15.21 -13.88
CA LEU A 153 5.36 13.89 -13.32
C LEU A 153 6.62 13.47 -12.56
N TYR A 154 6.41 12.87 -11.40
CA TYR A 154 7.44 12.25 -10.57
C TYR A 154 7.13 10.77 -10.47
N VAL A 155 8.11 9.93 -10.74
CA VAL A 155 7.97 8.46 -10.74
C VAL A 155 8.93 7.91 -9.69
N VAL A 156 8.36 7.26 -8.66
CA VAL A 156 9.15 6.50 -7.70
C VAL A 156 9.40 5.12 -8.26
N PHE A 157 10.62 4.66 -8.17
CA PHE A 157 10.97 3.32 -8.60
C PHE A 157 12.04 2.68 -7.73
N PHE A 158 11.99 1.37 -7.67
CA PHE A 158 13.01 0.53 -7.07
C PHE A 158 14.17 0.46 -8.06
N ASN A 159 15.24 1.18 -7.74
CA ASN A 159 16.42 1.27 -8.59
C ASN A 159 17.38 0.13 -8.27
N ILE A 160 17.64 -0.71 -9.28
CA ILE A 160 18.61 -1.80 -9.20
C ILE A 160 19.73 -1.50 -10.20
N GLU A 161 20.96 -1.42 -9.73
CA GLU A 161 22.14 -1.24 -10.56
C GLU A 161 23.09 -2.41 -10.37
N LYS A 162 23.52 -3.03 -11.47
CA LYS A 162 24.57 -4.04 -11.46
C LYS A 162 25.89 -3.36 -11.80
N ILE A 163 26.82 -3.35 -10.86
CA ILE A 163 28.17 -2.80 -11.05
C ILE A 163 29.15 -3.90 -10.68
N ASN A 164 29.89 -4.39 -11.68
CA ASN A 164 30.74 -5.58 -11.55
C ASN A 164 29.89 -6.78 -11.06
N ASN A 165 30.23 -7.35 -9.92
CA ASN A 165 29.51 -8.50 -9.33
C ASN A 165 28.64 -8.08 -8.13
N GLU A 166 28.23 -6.81 -8.07
CA GLU A 166 27.41 -6.26 -7.00
C GLU A 166 26.08 -5.73 -7.56
N LEU A 167 24.99 -6.03 -6.85
CA LEU A 167 23.71 -5.35 -7.04
C LEU A 167 23.58 -4.22 -6.03
N ARG A 168 23.29 -3.02 -6.52
CA ARG A 168 23.02 -1.84 -5.70
C ARG A 168 21.53 -1.51 -5.78
N LEU A 169 20.88 -1.45 -4.62
CA LEU A 169 19.45 -1.31 -4.48
C LEU A 169 19.10 -0.04 -3.73
N SER A 170 18.19 0.77 -4.28
CA SER A 170 17.71 1.99 -3.61
C SER A 170 16.32 2.38 -4.11
N SER A 171 15.60 3.21 -3.34
CA SER A 171 14.43 3.93 -3.86
C SER A 171 14.90 5.22 -4.52
N SER A 172 14.50 5.46 -5.76
CA SER A 172 14.84 6.65 -6.53
C SER A 172 13.61 7.31 -7.13
N VAL A 173 13.73 8.57 -7.52
CA VAL A 173 12.64 9.33 -8.14
C VAL A 173 13.13 9.93 -9.46
N LEU A 174 12.36 9.72 -10.51
CA LEU A 174 12.51 10.39 -11.79
C LEU A 174 11.52 11.55 -11.89
N LYS A 175 11.86 12.61 -12.63
CA LYS A 175 11.02 13.77 -12.91
C LYS A 175 11.03 14.05 -14.39
N GLY A 176 9.84 14.24 -14.99
CA GLY A 176 9.67 14.66 -16.37
C GLY A 176 8.62 15.75 -16.50
N LYS A 177 8.84 16.76 -17.36
CA LYS A 177 7.82 17.77 -17.66
C LYS A 177 6.67 17.10 -18.41
N PHE A 178 5.46 17.23 -17.89
CA PHE A 178 4.30 16.61 -18.52
C PHE A 178 4.09 17.15 -19.94
N ASN A 179 3.93 16.23 -20.87
CA ASN A 179 3.59 16.47 -22.26
C ASN A 179 2.78 15.26 -22.75
N SER A 180 1.71 15.50 -23.52
CA SER A 180 0.80 14.46 -23.98
C SER A 180 1.37 13.56 -25.08
N ASP A 181 2.54 13.88 -25.65
CA ASP A 181 3.15 13.13 -26.75
C ASP A 181 4.43 12.40 -26.32
N TYR A 182 5.32 13.09 -25.60
CA TYR A 182 6.57 12.52 -25.12
C TYR A 182 7.03 13.17 -23.83
N ILE A 183 7.48 12.36 -22.87
CA ILE A 183 8.04 12.82 -21.60
C ILE A 183 9.49 12.30 -21.45
N ASP A 184 10.44 13.23 -21.30
CA ASP A 184 11.83 12.93 -21.00
C ASP A 184 12.04 12.99 -19.48
N PHE A 185 12.14 11.82 -18.86
CA PHE A 185 12.40 11.70 -17.43
C PHE A 185 13.91 11.79 -17.13
N LYS A 186 14.24 12.43 -16.00
CA LYS A 186 15.60 12.52 -15.45
C LYS A 186 15.57 12.31 -13.95
N TYR A 187 16.67 11.88 -13.36
CA TYR A 187 16.76 11.74 -11.91
C TYR A 187 16.47 13.04 -11.18
N PHE A 188 15.44 13.03 -10.36
CA PHE A 188 15.11 14.04 -9.37
C PHE A 188 15.76 13.70 -8.03
N PHE A 189 15.69 12.41 -7.64
CA PHE A 189 16.32 11.89 -6.44
C PHE A 189 16.96 10.54 -6.75
N LYS A 190 18.26 10.44 -6.47
CA LYS A 190 19.04 9.22 -6.53
C LYS A 190 20.00 9.23 -5.34
N PRO A 191 19.62 8.65 -4.21
CA PRO A 191 20.40 8.72 -2.99
C PRO A 191 21.73 7.96 -3.13
N ASN A 192 22.76 8.47 -2.48
CA ASN A 192 24.06 7.78 -2.39
C ASN A 192 24.02 6.57 -1.43
N SER A 193 22.93 6.43 -0.68
CA SER A 193 22.70 5.30 0.20
C SER A 193 22.01 4.18 -0.57
N TYR A 194 22.67 3.04 -0.66
CA TYR A 194 22.18 1.84 -1.31
C TYR A 194 22.58 0.61 -0.53
N PHE A 195 21.83 -0.47 -0.70
CA PHE A 195 22.24 -1.80 -0.26
C PHE A 195 23.08 -2.45 -1.35
N VAL A 196 24.16 -3.13 -0.94
CA VAL A 196 25.00 -3.91 -1.84
C VAL A 196 24.79 -5.38 -1.56
N LYS A 197 24.34 -6.13 -2.58
CA LYS A 197 24.33 -7.59 -2.59
C LYS A 197 25.48 -8.07 -3.46
N ASN A 198 26.42 -8.80 -2.86
CA ASN A 198 27.39 -9.54 -3.64
C ASN A 198 26.71 -10.78 -4.23
N LEU A 199 26.73 -10.93 -5.54
CA LEU A 199 26.09 -12.04 -6.25
C LEU A 199 26.67 -13.42 -5.90
N ASN A 200 27.89 -13.45 -5.34
CA ASN A 200 28.53 -14.68 -4.88
C ASN A 200 28.07 -15.11 -3.47
N THR A 201 27.26 -14.32 -2.79
CA THR A 201 26.76 -14.62 -1.43
C THR A 201 25.25 -14.82 -1.45
N ALA A 202 24.77 -15.89 -0.82
CA ALA A 202 23.37 -16.21 -0.66
C ALA A 202 22.69 -15.29 0.40
N SER A 203 22.72 -13.97 0.22
CA SER A 203 21.96 -13.07 1.10
C SER A 203 20.55 -12.89 0.55
N LEU A 204 19.55 -13.26 1.34
CA LEU A 204 18.15 -13.12 0.99
C LEU A 204 17.74 -11.63 1.06
N LEU A 205 17.26 -11.11 -0.07
CA LEU A 205 16.50 -9.87 -0.14
C LEU A 205 15.03 -10.25 -0.23
N ASP A 206 14.20 -9.64 0.58
CA ASP A 206 12.75 -9.76 0.41
C ASP A 206 12.26 -8.66 -0.53
N LEU A 207 12.24 -8.97 -1.82
CA LEU A 207 11.74 -8.06 -2.84
C LEU A 207 10.21 -7.89 -2.84
N THR A 208 9.51 -8.56 -1.92
CA THR A 208 8.08 -8.27 -1.66
C THR A 208 7.92 -7.00 -0.81
N HIS A 209 8.95 -6.60 -0.06
CA HIS A 209 9.01 -5.34 0.67
C HIS A 209 9.58 -4.24 -0.22
N THR A 210 8.88 -3.88 -1.25
CA THR A 210 9.29 -2.83 -2.20
C THR A 210 8.29 -1.70 -2.30
N GLY A 211 7.59 -1.37 -1.21
CA GLY A 211 6.77 -0.17 -1.13
C GLY A 211 7.57 1.08 -1.50
N GLY A 212 6.91 2.21 -1.55
CA GLY A 212 7.55 3.48 -1.84
C GLY A 212 6.51 4.45 -2.37
N ARG A 213 6.29 5.55 -1.66
CA ARG A 213 5.30 6.56 -2.03
C ARG A 213 5.91 7.93 -1.87
N ILE A 214 5.48 8.86 -2.72
CA ILE A 214 5.95 10.24 -2.70
C ILE A 214 4.79 11.21 -2.53
N VAL A 215 4.98 12.22 -1.68
CA VAL A 215 4.01 13.30 -1.48
C VAL A 215 4.69 14.64 -1.42
N VAL A 216 3.93 15.72 -1.64
CA VAL A 216 4.37 17.10 -1.50
C VAL A 216 3.59 17.78 -0.38
N ASP A 217 4.30 18.42 0.54
CA ASP A 217 3.67 19.18 1.61
C ASP A 217 3.13 20.55 1.12
N LYS A 218 2.50 21.30 2.02
CA LYS A 218 1.99 22.64 1.72
C LYS A 218 3.08 23.69 1.43
N ASN A 219 4.34 23.38 1.75
CA ASN A 219 5.49 24.26 1.54
C ASN A 219 6.34 23.79 0.35
N GLU A 220 5.77 22.99 -0.56
CA GLU A 220 6.43 22.46 -1.77
C GLU A 220 7.64 21.54 -1.50
N ASN A 221 7.74 20.96 -0.30
CA ASN A 221 8.77 19.99 0.00
C ASN A 221 8.29 18.58 -0.39
N PHE A 222 9.21 17.79 -0.96
CA PHE A 222 8.96 16.40 -1.35
C PHE A 222 9.38 15.44 -0.25
N PHE A 223 8.50 14.49 0.04
CA PHE A 223 8.74 13.42 1.02
C PHE A 223 8.54 12.07 0.34
N ILE A 224 9.40 11.11 0.69
CA ILE A 224 9.30 9.73 0.21
C ILE A 224 9.32 8.77 1.38
N ALA A 225 8.38 7.82 1.41
CA ALA A 225 8.43 6.68 2.31
C ALA A 225 9.18 5.54 1.63
N THR A 226 10.14 4.92 2.31
CA THR A 226 10.99 3.87 1.77
C THR A 226 10.86 2.59 2.58
N PRO A 227 10.81 1.41 1.95
CA PRO A 227 10.67 0.13 2.63
C PRO A 227 12.00 -0.36 3.22
N ASP A 228 11.92 -1.44 3.97
CA ASP A 228 13.09 -2.11 4.55
C ASP A 228 13.81 -3.07 3.59
N TYR A 229 13.18 -3.46 2.46
CA TYR A 229 13.67 -4.47 1.51
C TYR A 229 14.02 -5.82 2.15
N GLY A 230 13.41 -6.16 3.31
CA GLY A 230 13.76 -7.31 4.12
C GLY A 230 15.05 -7.16 4.94
N LEU A 231 15.67 -5.98 4.92
CA LEU A 231 16.96 -5.70 5.56
C LEU A 231 16.80 -5.32 7.04
N LYS A 232 16.12 -6.14 7.84
CA LYS A 232 15.79 -5.89 9.25
C LYS A 232 16.95 -5.28 10.05
N ASN A 233 18.17 -5.79 9.85
CA ASN A 233 19.37 -5.34 10.58
C ASN A 233 19.90 -3.95 10.16
N LYS A 234 19.35 -3.34 9.13
CA LYS A 234 19.80 -2.04 8.58
C LYS A 234 18.91 -0.86 8.96
N ILE A 235 17.72 -1.12 9.54
CA ILE A 235 16.69 -0.09 9.69
C ILE A 235 16.98 0.85 10.86
N ASN A 236 17.52 0.36 11.96
CA ASN A 236 17.72 1.14 13.19
C ASN A 236 18.99 2.01 13.15
N THR A 237 19.33 2.56 11.98
CA THR A 237 20.44 3.49 11.80
C THR A 237 20.03 4.68 10.95
N LYS A 238 20.58 5.85 11.27
CA LYS A 238 20.42 7.07 10.44
C LYS A 238 21.37 7.13 9.24
N LYS A 239 22.12 6.05 8.96
CA LYS A 239 23.14 6.03 7.89
C LYS A 239 22.63 5.58 6.52
N ASN A 240 21.35 5.21 6.41
CA ASN A 240 20.75 4.72 5.18
C ASN A 240 19.29 5.13 5.04
N ILE A 241 18.72 4.82 3.86
CA ILE A 241 17.34 5.18 3.51
C ILE A 241 16.31 4.12 3.88
N PHE A 242 16.70 2.94 4.37
CA PHE A 242 15.81 1.79 4.50
C PHE A 242 14.87 1.93 5.71
N GLY A 243 13.56 1.66 5.49
CA GLY A 243 12.53 1.78 6.51
C GLY A 243 12.40 3.20 7.07
N LYS A 244 12.33 4.20 6.20
CA LYS A 244 12.35 5.62 6.56
C LYS A 244 11.27 6.41 5.84
N VAL A 245 10.87 7.52 6.45
CA VAL A 245 10.29 8.65 5.73
C VAL A 245 11.37 9.72 5.58
N LEU A 246 11.64 10.12 4.35
CA LEU A 246 12.70 11.05 3.99
C LEU A 246 12.09 12.33 3.41
N LYS A 247 12.67 13.48 3.77
CA LYS A 247 12.48 14.75 3.05
C LYS A 247 13.60 14.90 2.03
N ILE A 248 13.27 15.00 0.76
CA ILE A 248 14.23 15.18 -0.34
C ILE A 248 14.76 16.62 -0.29
N LYS A 249 16.07 16.79 -0.23
CA LYS A 249 16.75 18.10 -0.21
C LYS A 249 17.38 18.44 -1.57
N SER A 250 17.97 17.44 -2.21
CA SER A 250 18.57 17.55 -3.54
C SER A 250 18.60 16.17 -4.22
N LYS A 251 19.22 16.07 -5.38
CA LYS A 251 19.30 14.81 -6.14
C LYS A 251 19.86 13.63 -5.33
N ASP A 252 20.77 13.87 -4.42
CA ASP A 252 21.50 12.84 -3.66
C ASP A 252 21.43 13.04 -2.14
N ASN A 253 20.78 14.13 -1.69
CA ASN A 253 20.71 14.51 -0.27
C ASN A 253 19.28 14.49 0.27
N TYR A 254 19.13 14.08 1.52
CA TYR A 254 17.87 13.93 2.21
C TYR A 254 18.00 14.19 3.72
N GLU A 255 16.87 14.48 4.34
CA GLU A 255 16.70 14.50 5.79
C GLU A 255 15.80 13.33 6.20
N ILE A 256 16.20 12.57 7.21
CA ILE A 256 15.37 11.52 7.78
C ILE A 256 14.32 12.16 8.70
N ILE A 257 13.06 11.96 8.39
CA ILE A 257 11.93 12.46 9.18
C ILE A 257 11.52 11.46 10.24
N SER A 258 11.37 10.18 9.85
CA SER A 258 11.05 9.09 10.77
C SER A 258 11.77 7.82 10.33
N MET A 259 11.77 6.81 11.19
CA MET A 259 12.41 5.52 10.98
C MET A 259 11.61 4.38 11.60
N GLY A 260 12.02 3.15 11.37
CA GLY A 260 11.35 1.97 11.94
C GLY A 260 10.11 1.57 11.16
N HIS A 261 10.09 1.83 9.84
CA HIS A 261 9.03 1.40 8.92
C HIS A 261 9.42 0.09 8.22
N ARG A 262 8.44 -0.78 7.96
CA ARG A 262 8.65 -2.06 7.31
C ARG A 262 8.43 -1.99 5.80
N ASN A 263 7.19 -1.76 5.38
CA ASN A 263 6.82 -1.79 3.97
C ASN A 263 5.68 -0.80 3.66
N PRO A 264 5.98 0.50 3.60
CA PRO A 264 5.02 1.55 3.28
C PRO A 264 4.39 1.34 1.90
N GLN A 265 3.07 1.19 1.84
CA GLN A 265 2.31 0.98 0.61
C GLN A 265 1.41 2.16 0.26
N GLY A 266 1.10 3.02 1.23
CA GLY A 266 0.38 4.26 1.05
C GLY A 266 1.02 5.41 1.82
N PHE A 267 0.95 6.61 1.25
CA PHE A 267 1.45 7.81 1.90
C PHE A 267 0.65 9.01 1.42
N TYR A 268 0.14 9.80 2.35
CA TYR A 268 -0.72 10.95 2.08
C TYR A 268 -0.36 12.12 2.98
N HIS A 269 -0.33 13.34 2.42
CA HIS A 269 -0.25 14.57 3.19
C HIS A 269 -1.62 15.27 3.20
N ASP A 270 -2.27 15.32 4.37
CA ASP A 270 -3.44 16.16 4.58
C ASP A 270 -3.00 17.61 4.78
N LYS A 271 -3.05 18.39 3.71
CA LYS A 271 -2.63 19.78 3.71
C LYS A 271 -3.44 20.66 4.66
N GLU A 272 -4.71 20.32 4.91
CA GLU A 272 -5.61 21.05 5.78
C GLU A 272 -5.26 20.88 7.26
N LYS A 273 -4.99 19.63 7.67
CA LYS A 273 -4.60 19.28 9.03
C LYS A 273 -3.09 19.38 9.28
N ASP A 274 -2.30 19.50 8.20
CA ASP A 274 -0.85 19.46 8.18
C ASP A 274 -0.29 18.21 8.87
N ILE A 275 -0.78 17.04 8.43
CA ILE A 275 -0.35 15.74 8.93
C ILE A 275 0.04 14.83 7.78
N PHE A 276 1.07 14.02 7.99
CA PHE A 276 1.44 12.94 7.10
C PHE A 276 0.87 11.63 7.63
N ILE A 277 0.24 10.87 6.76
CA ILE A 277 -0.40 9.60 7.08
C ILE A 277 0.21 8.53 6.19
N GLU A 278 0.68 7.48 6.78
CA GLU A 278 1.26 6.33 6.11
C GLU A 278 0.42 5.09 6.40
N SER A 279 0.30 4.21 5.41
CA SER A 279 -0.21 2.86 5.58
C SER A 279 0.85 1.86 5.18
N GLU A 280 1.14 0.88 6.05
CA GLU A 280 2.20 -0.10 5.79
C GLU A 280 1.79 -1.53 6.14
N HIS A 281 2.42 -2.48 5.42
CA HIS A 281 2.26 -3.90 5.68
C HIS A 281 3.07 -4.33 6.90
N GLY A 282 2.40 -4.93 7.86
CA GLY A 282 3.02 -5.64 8.95
C GLY A 282 3.51 -7.06 8.56
N PRO A 283 4.12 -7.79 9.51
CA PRO A 283 4.39 -9.22 9.34
C PRO A 283 3.08 -10.03 9.36
N SER A 284 3.04 -11.21 9.92
CA SER A 284 1.80 -12.01 10.04
C SER A 284 0.74 -11.33 10.91
N GLY A 285 -0.15 -10.55 10.33
CA GLY A 285 -0.96 -9.51 10.97
C GLY A 285 -0.16 -8.22 11.11
N GLY A 286 -0.78 -7.18 11.68
CA GLY A 286 -0.09 -5.94 12.01
C GLY A 286 0.09 -4.95 10.87
N ASP A 287 -0.71 -5.05 9.81
CA ASP A 287 -0.89 -3.90 8.93
C ASP A 287 -1.34 -2.70 9.75
N GLU A 288 -0.84 -1.51 9.44
CA GLU A 288 -1.04 -0.35 10.30
C GLU A 288 -1.14 0.98 9.56
N ILE A 289 -1.77 1.94 10.23
CA ILE A 289 -1.81 3.34 9.81
C ILE A 289 -0.99 4.14 10.82
N ASN A 290 -0.02 4.92 10.32
CA ASN A 290 0.87 5.76 11.09
C ASN A 290 0.62 7.25 10.82
N LEU A 291 0.57 8.07 11.87
CA LEU A 291 0.73 9.52 11.76
C LEU A 291 2.20 9.87 11.90
N ILE A 292 2.82 10.25 10.79
CA ILE A 292 4.27 10.49 10.75
C ILE A 292 4.64 11.74 11.51
N LYS A 293 5.51 11.57 12.50
CA LYS A 293 6.06 12.64 13.35
C LYS A 293 7.56 12.71 13.16
N LYS A 294 8.09 13.94 13.14
CA LYS A 294 9.54 14.17 13.02
C LYS A 294 10.29 13.56 14.19
N ASP A 295 11.46 12.95 13.88
CA ASP A 295 12.40 12.32 14.81
C ASP A 295 11.83 11.12 15.61
N ARG A 296 10.73 10.51 15.13
CA ARG A 296 10.15 9.31 15.74
C ARG A 296 10.61 8.03 15.07
N ASN A 297 10.65 6.97 15.90
CA ASN A 297 10.92 5.60 15.47
C ASN A 297 9.65 4.76 15.71
N TYR A 298 9.15 4.11 14.67
CA TYR A 298 7.92 3.31 14.68
C TYR A 298 8.16 1.84 15.06
N GLY A 299 9.41 1.48 15.34
CA GLY A 299 9.77 0.28 16.09
C GLY A 299 10.14 -0.94 15.28
N TRP A 300 9.79 -1.03 14.00
CA TRP A 300 10.19 -2.18 13.17
C TRP A 300 11.73 -2.29 13.09
N PRO A 301 12.35 -3.49 13.22
CA PRO A 301 11.76 -4.82 13.41
C PRO A 301 11.61 -5.24 14.88
N THR A 302 11.92 -4.37 15.85
CA THR A 302 11.89 -4.70 17.28
C THR A 302 10.46 -4.84 17.79
N VAL A 303 9.57 -3.98 17.31
CA VAL A 303 8.16 -3.93 17.73
C VAL A 303 7.27 -4.00 16.48
N SER A 304 6.16 -4.72 16.58
CA SER A 304 5.08 -4.72 15.60
C SER A 304 3.76 -5.11 16.27
N SER A 305 2.64 -4.70 15.69
CA SER A 305 1.31 -5.16 16.11
C SER A 305 0.97 -6.56 15.60
N GLY A 306 1.76 -7.09 14.66
CA GLY A 306 1.63 -8.44 14.11
C GLY A 306 2.50 -9.47 14.78
N VAL A 307 2.35 -10.73 14.40
CA VAL A 307 3.19 -11.84 14.86
C VAL A 307 4.39 -11.97 13.94
N GLY A 308 5.61 -11.96 14.48
CA GLY A 308 6.82 -12.11 13.69
C GLY A 308 6.96 -13.48 13.03
N ASP A 309 7.71 -13.53 11.94
CA ASP A 309 8.03 -14.73 11.18
C ASP A 309 9.12 -15.54 11.90
N GLY A 310 8.77 -16.10 13.08
CA GLY A 310 9.68 -16.92 13.89
C GLY A 310 10.60 -16.15 14.87
N GLU A 311 10.59 -14.83 14.88
CA GLU A 311 11.34 -14.00 15.82
C GLU A 311 10.44 -13.47 16.94
N THR A 312 11.02 -13.22 18.12
CA THR A 312 10.30 -12.56 19.22
C THR A 312 10.13 -11.09 18.88
N ILE A 313 8.88 -10.69 18.56
CA ILE A 313 8.52 -9.29 18.34
C ILE A 313 7.72 -8.80 19.55
N TYR A 314 8.09 -7.67 20.09
CA TYR A 314 7.31 -7.00 21.13
C TYR A 314 6.07 -6.35 20.54
N HIS A 315 4.94 -6.37 21.27
CA HIS A 315 3.65 -5.88 20.77
C HIS A 315 3.21 -4.54 21.37
N ASN A 316 4.04 -3.95 22.22
CA ASN A 316 3.70 -2.67 22.86
C ASN A 316 4.78 -1.64 22.53
N HIS A 317 4.50 -0.80 21.56
CA HIS A 317 5.38 0.24 21.07
C HIS A 317 5.80 1.20 22.20
N GLU A 318 4.84 1.72 22.94
CA GLU A 318 5.10 2.73 23.99
C GLU A 318 5.98 2.19 25.11
N LYS A 319 5.74 0.94 25.56
CA LYS A 319 6.58 0.31 26.60
C LYS A 319 8.02 0.09 26.16
N GLN A 320 8.26 0.01 24.85
CA GLN A 320 9.58 -0.15 24.26
C GLN A 320 10.19 1.19 23.80
N GLY A 321 9.49 2.32 24.04
CA GLY A 321 9.96 3.65 23.69
C GLY A 321 9.79 4.03 22.21
N PHE A 322 8.92 3.33 21.49
CA PHE A 322 8.60 3.59 20.08
C PHE A 322 7.27 4.33 19.91
N GLU A 323 7.10 4.99 18.77
CA GLU A 323 5.84 5.60 18.40
C GLU A 323 4.84 4.51 17.98
N ALA A 324 3.63 4.57 18.53
CA ALA A 324 2.59 3.62 18.22
C ALA A 324 1.81 4.02 16.96
N PRO A 325 1.36 3.05 16.14
CA PRO A 325 0.42 3.31 15.07
C PRO A 325 -0.92 3.83 15.61
N VAL A 326 -1.61 4.64 14.82
CA VAL A 326 -2.94 5.15 15.19
C VAL A 326 -4.07 4.17 14.88
N TYR A 327 -3.78 3.16 14.08
CA TYR A 327 -4.68 2.03 13.81
C TYR A 327 -3.90 0.80 13.37
N THR A 328 -4.35 -0.38 13.75
CA THR A 328 -3.71 -1.65 13.38
C THR A 328 -4.75 -2.72 13.05
N TRP A 329 -4.32 -3.69 12.22
CA TRP A 329 -5.02 -4.96 11.99
C TRP A 329 -4.22 -6.11 12.62
N PRO A 330 -4.30 -6.32 13.96
CA PRO A 330 -3.33 -7.16 14.68
C PRO A 330 -3.46 -8.66 14.38
N ILE A 331 -4.57 -9.09 13.79
CA ILE A 331 -4.94 -10.50 13.66
C ILE A 331 -4.77 -11.00 12.22
N TYR A 332 -4.94 -10.11 11.25
CA TYR A 332 -4.87 -10.45 9.83
C TYR A 332 -4.25 -9.28 9.05
N ASN A 333 -3.72 -9.59 7.88
CA ASN A 333 -3.23 -8.58 6.95
C ASN A 333 -4.25 -8.41 5.82
N PRO A 334 -4.99 -7.30 5.76
CA PRO A 334 -5.77 -6.97 4.57
C PRO A 334 -4.87 -6.63 3.38
N GLY A 335 -3.56 -6.49 3.61
CA GLY A 335 -2.61 -6.04 2.61
C GLY A 335 -2.93 -4.62 2.19
N ILE A 336 -2.98 -3.69 3.16
CA ILE A 336 -3.35 -2.30 2.87
C ILE A 336 -2.39 -1.67 1.87
N SER A 337 -2.95 -0.84 0.97
CA SER A 337 -2.19 -0.13 -0.07
C SER A 337 -2.34 1.38 0.09
N GLN A 338 -2.66 2.11 -0.97
CA GLN A 338 -2.74 3.57 -0.94
C GLN A 338 -3.82 4.09 0.02
N ILE A 339 -3.57 5.26 0.57
CA ILE A 339 -4.48 6.05 1.39
C ILE A 339 -4.73 7.41 0.77
N ILE A 340 -5.98 7.84 0.72
CA ILE A 340 -6.40 9.17 0.27
C ILE A 340 -7.40 9.78 1.25
N LYS A 341 -7.71 11.06 1.08
CA LYS A 341 -8.81 11.74 1.74
C LYS A 341 -9.85 12.19 0.72
N ILE A 342 -11.13 11.96 1.03
CA ILE A 342 -12.24 12.62 0.35
C ILE A 342 -12.38 14.02 0.95
N GLU A 343 -12.18 15.05 0.14
CA GLU A 343 -12.15 16.43 0.64
C GLU A 343 -13.49 16.87 1.27
N LYS A 344 -13.46 17.82 2.17
CA LYS A 344 -14.67 18.43 2.78
C LYS A 344 -15.58 19.10 1.75
N SER A 345 -15.02 19.51 0.62
CA SER A 345 -15.75 20.09 -0.52
C SER A 345 -16.64 19.08 -1.25
N SER A 346 -16.43 17.77 -1.05
CA SER A 346 -17.29 16.73 -1.60
C SER A 346 -18.75 16.93 -1.13
N LYS A 347 -19.68 16.76 -2.06
CA LYS A 347 -21.12 16.78 -1.78
C LYS A 347 -21.67 15.43 -1.29
N SER A 348 -20.83 14.40 -1.30
CA SER A 348 -21.18 13.06 -0.87
C SER A 348 -21.18 12.90 0.66
N ASN A 349 -21.78 11.80 1.13
CA ASN A 349 -21.72 11.40 2.54
C ASN A 349 -20.32 10.92 2.96
N PHE A 350 -19.40 10.76 2.02
CA PHE A 350 -18.00 10.33 2.25
C PHE A 350 -17.06 11.49 2.56
N ARG A 351 -17.54 12.73 2.52
CA ARG A 351 -16.73 13.92 2.79
C ARG A 351 -15.96 13.83 4.11
N ASP A 352 -14.72 14.33 4.10
CA ASP A 352 -13.78 14.35 5.23
C ASP A 352 -13.38 12.97 5.78
N LEU A 353 -13.68 11.88 5.03
CA LEU A 353 -13.22 10.54 5.35
C LEU A 353 -11.92 10.22 4.60
N TYR A 354 -11.08 9.43 5.24
CA TYR A 354 -9.93 8.81 4.59
C TYR A 354 -10.34 7.44 4.07
N MET A 355 -9.82 7.08 2.91
CA MET A 355 -10.06 5.81 2.28
C MET A 355 -8.74 5.08 2.09
N VAL A 356 -8.64 3.88 2.63
CA VAL A 356 -7.47 3.00 2.53
C VAL A 356 -7.86 1.80 1.70
N ALA A 357 -7.11 1.55 0.64
CA ALA A 357 -7.32 0.38 -0.20
C ALA A 357 -6.61 -0.86 0.34
N SER A 358 -6.99 -2.04 -0.14
CA SER A 358 -6.34 -3.30 0.22
C SER A 358 -6.15 -4.24 -0.96
N LEU A 359 -5.10 -5.07 -0.85
CA LEU A 359 -4.61 -5.98 -1.88
C LEU A 359 -5.10 -7.42 -1.72
N SER A 360 -5.96 -7.73 -0.77
CA SER A 360 -6.26 -9.08 -0.36
C SER A 360 -5.19 -9.69 0.56
N GLY A 361 -5.57 -9.95 1.78
CA GLY A 361 -4.88 -10.92 2.61
C GLY A 361 -5.25 -12.34 2.17
N HIS A 362 -4.68 -13.34 2.80
CA HIS A 362 -5.00 -14.76 2.57
C HIS A 362 -6.46 -15.14 2.95
N ASN A 363 -7.29 -14.15 3.28
CA ASN A 363 -8.67 -14.32 3.70
C ASN A 363 -9.57 -13.29 3.00
N GLU A 364 -10.47 -13.76 2.15
CA GLU A 364 -11.45 -12.96 1.40
C GLU A 364 -12.35 -12.08 2.30
N TYR A 365 -12.44 -12.37 3.60
CA TYR A 365 -13.24 -11.59 4.54
C TYR A 365 -12.63 -10.23 4.88
N TYR A 366 -11.32 -10.06 4.68
CA TYR A 366 -10.58 -8.88 5.13
C TYR A 366 -9.80 -8.18 4.04
N GLY A 367 -9.49 -8.85 2.93
CA GLY A 367 -8.86 -8.25 1.76
C GLY A 367 -9.88 -7.72 0.76
N ASN A 368 -9.38 -7.10 -0.31
CA ASN A 368 -10.19 -6.61 -1.42
C ASN A 368 -11.26 -5.57 -1.02
N HIS A 369 -10.96 -4.75 -0.01
CA HIS A 369 -11.84 -3.71 0.49
C HIS A 369 -11.23 -2.31 0.34
N LEU A 370 -12.12 -1.33 0.35
CA LEU A 370 -11.79 0.05 0.72
C LEU A 370 -12.24 0.26 2.17
N TYR A 371 -11.32 0.62 3.04
CA TYR A 371 -11.58 0.92 4.45
C TYR A 371 -11.77 2.41 4.63
N LEU A 372 -12.85 2.82 5.27
CA LEU A 372 -13.19 4.23 5.49
C LEU A 372 -12.89 4.63 6.93
N PHE A 373 -12.07 5.65 7.11
CA PHE A 373 -11.65 6.13 8.41
C PHE A 373 -11.98 7.61 8.64
N SER A 374 -12.31 7.92 9.87
CA SER A 374 -12.16 9.26 10.42
C SER A 374 -10.84 9.31 11.17
N ILE A 375 -9.93 10.20 10.75
CA ILE A 375 -8.61 10.34 11.37
C ILE A 375 -8.46 11.77 11.87
N ASN A 376 -8.14 11.93 13.15
CA ASN A 376 -7.74 13.19 13.75
C ASN A 376 -6.55 12.97 14.71
N LYS A 377 -6.02 14.02 15.29
CA LYS A 377 -4.82 13.94 16.16
C LYS A 377 -4.99 13.02 17.38
N ASN A 378 -6.22 12.81 17.83
CA ASN A 378 -6.52 12.11 19.09
C ASN A 378 -7.15 10.73 18.87
N GLN A 379 -7.73 10.49 17.68
CA GLN A 379 -8.50 9.27 17.45
C GLN A 379 -8.56 8.89 15.98
N THR A 380 -8.41 7.60 15.71
CA THR A 380 -8.66 6.98 14.40
C THR A 380 -9.76 5.95 14.55
N ILE A 381 -10.83 6.13 13.79
CA ILE A 381 -12.02 5.28 13.88
C ILE A 381 -12.33 4.72 12.50
N LEU A 382 -12.40 3.39 12.40
CA LEU A 382 -12.95 2.72 11.23
C LEU A 382 -14.47 2.98 11.18
N LYS A 383 -14.92 3.64 10.12
CA LYS A 383 -16.33 4.00 9.91
C LYS A 383 -17.06 2.94 9.10
N ASP A 384 -16.40 2.40 8.07
CA ASP A 384 -17.00 1.41 7.18
C ASP A 384 -15.93 0.66 6.39
N LYS A 385 -16.33 -0.41 5.71
CA LYS A 385 -15.54 -1.11 4.71
C LYS A 385 -16.42 -1.44 3.50
N ILE A 386 -15.91 -1.19 2.31
CA ILE A 386 -16.60 -1.44 1.05
C ILE A 386 -15.88 -2.59 0.35
N PHE A 387 -16.58 -3.69 0.11
CA PHE A 387 -15.99 -4.83 -0.60
C PHE A 387 -15.93 -4.53 -2.10
N ILE A 388 -14.73 -4.57 -2.67
CA ILE A 388 -14.47 -4.36 -4.10
C ILE A 388 -14.37 -5.68 -4.85
N GLY A 389 -13.92 -6.74 -4.19
CA GLY A 389 -13.75 -8.07 -4.79
C GLY A 389 -12.53 -8.18 -5.70
N ASP A 390 -11.62 -7.22 -5.64
CA ASP A 390 -10.39 -7.17 -6.41
C ASP A 390 -9.26 -6.55 -5.58
N ARG A 391 -8.03 -6.78 -6.00
CA ARG A 391 -6.82 -6.19 -5.43
C ARG A 391 -6.71 -4.73 -5.89
N VAL A 392 -6.81 -3.80 -4.95
CA VAL A 392 -6.73 -2.36 -5.25
C VAL A 392 -5.31 -1.87 -4.92
N ARG A 393 -4.47 -1.69 -5.96
CA ARG A 393 -3.08 -1.24 -5.79
C ARG A 393 -2.97 0.23 -5.48
N ASP A 394 -3.72 1.02 -6.21
CA ASP A 394 -3.67 2.47 -6.12
C ASP A 394 -5.07 3.07 -6.20
N LEU A 395 -5.25 4.22 -5.57
CA LEU A 395 -6.49 4.97 -5.65
C LEU A 395 -6.22 6.47 -5.53
N ILE A 396 -7.02 7.25 -6.24
CA ILE A 396 -6.96 8.70 -6.20
C ILE A 396 -8.37 9.30 -6.09
N TYR A 397 -8.47 10.49 -5.52
CA TYR A 397 -9.73 11.24 -5.47
C TYR A 397 -9.74 12.34 -6.53
N ASP A 398 -10.67 12.23 -7.46
CA ASP A 398 -10.99 13.25 -8.46
C ASP A 398 -11.98 14.26 -7.86
N LYS A 399 -11.46 15.36 -7.34
CA LYS A 399 -12.24 16.39 -6.69
C LYS A 399 -13.14 17.18 -7.65
N ILE A 400 -12.80 17.23 -8.93
CA ILE A 400 -13.58 17.96 -9.93
C ILE A 400 -14.88 17.21 -10.21
N ASN A 401 -14.79 15.90 -10.37
CA ASN A 401 -15.92 15.03 -10.69
C ASN A 401 -16.53 14.33 -9.47
N ASP A 402 -15.98 14.56 -8.27
CA ASP A 402 -16.37 13.95 -7.00
C ASP A 402 -16.48 12.42 -7.11
N ARG A 403 -15.38 11.79 -7.53
CA ARG A 403 -15.28 10.34 -7.75
C ARG A 403 -13.93 9.80 -7.25
N VAL A 404 -13.90 8.52 -6.93
CA VAL A 404 -12.68 7.77 -6.63
C VAL A 404 -12.33 6.93 -7.85
N ILE A 405 -11.06 6.92 -8.22
CA ILE A 405 -10.51 6.12 -9.30
C ILE A 405 -9.50 5.17 -8.70
N LEU A 406 -9.55 3.90 -9.08
CA LEU A 406 -8.72 2.82 -8.51
C LEU A 406 -8.17 1.90 -9.59
N THR A 407 -7.02 1.31 -9.32
CA THR A 407 -6.46 0.22 -10.14
C THR A 407 -6.88 -1.12 -9.57
N LEU A 408 -7.42 -1.99 -10.41
CA LEU A 408 -7.92 -3.33 -10.09
C LEU A 408 -7.01 -4.37 -10.75
N GLU A 409 -6.17 -5.02 -9.93
CA GLU A 409 -5.09 -5.87 -10.44
C GLU A 409 -5.60 -7.18 -11.07
N ASP A 410 -6.58 -7.84 -10.43
CA ASP A 410 -7.06 -9.14 -10.92
C ASP A 410 -7.95 -9.01 -12.16
N GLN A 411 -8.66 -7.88 -12.29
CA GLN A 411 -9.51 -7.57 -13.45
C GLN A 411 -8.79 -6.82 -14.57
N GLU A 412 -7.53 -6.43 -14.39
CA GLU A 412 -6.76 -5.63 -15.36
C GLU A 412 -7.53 -4.38 -15.80
N SER A 413 -7.99 -3.61 -14.82
CA SER A 413 -8.94 -2.54 -15.06
C SER A 413 -8.68 -1.32 -14.19
N ILE A 414 -9.17 -0.18 -14.64
CA ILE A 414 -9.37 1.00 -13.81
C ILE A 414 -10.83 1.01 -13.38
N GLY A 415 -11.07 1.09 -12.07
CA GLY A 415 -12.40 1.26 -11.50
C GLY A 415 -12.71 2.73 -11.26
N ILE A 416 -13.95 3.14 -11.49
CA ILE A 416 -14.44 4.49 -11.19
C ILE A 416 -15.66 4.36 -10.27
N ILE A 417 -15.61 5.01 -9.13
CA ILE A 417 -16.71 5.08 -8.15
C ILE A 417 -17.16 6.53 -8.04
N ASN A 418 -18.33 6.85 -8.59
CA ASN A 418 -18.93 8.17 -8.43
C ASN A 418 -19.53 8.27 -7.03
N LEU A 419 -19.11 9.29 -6.25
CA LEU A 419 -19.56 9.47 -4.87
C LEU A 419 -20.90 10.21 -4.77
N ASN A 420 -21.27 10.97 -5.79
CA ASN A 420 -22.51 11.75 -5.89
C ASN A 420 -23.59 10.97 -6.67
N ASN A 421 -24.00 9.80 -6.20
CA ASN A 421 -25.22 9.20 -6.71
C ASN A 421 -26.41 9.93 -6.09
N LYS A 422 -26.88 10.98 -6.77
CA LYS A 422 -28.24 11.48 -6.52
C LYS A 422 -29.20 10.36 -6.93
N LYS A 423 -29.93 9.80 -5.93
CA LYS A 423 -31.16 9.07 -6.23
C LYS A 423 -32.15 9.97 -6.94
#